data_7b83325892de30282120071a2daadce5
#
_entry.id   7b83325892de30282120071a2daadce5
#
_cell.length_a   1.000
_cell.length_b   1.000
_cell.length_c   1.000
_cell.angle_alpha   90.00
_cell.angle_beta   90.00
_cell.angle_gamma   90.00
#
_symmetry.space_group_name_H-M   'P 1'
#
loop_
_entity.id
_entity.type
_entity.pdbx_description
1 polymer ?
#
loop_
_entity_poly.entity_id
_entity_poly.type
_entity_poly.pdbx_seq_one_letter_code
_entity_poly.pdbx_strand_id
1 'polypeptide(L)'
;KVSKIQESQFTTLRQNITAIEVDGVFDDCQALVKNAFMDEELNQHMKLTSANSINVARFLPQAFYYFNAYARIKSIISNLQISPTRKEHFLRNIVVCVPSGNFGNITAGLFGYKMGLPFKRFIAANNANDVFYQYLQTGMYKPMPSKQTLANAMDVGDPSNFARILDLYKNSHEQIT
;
A
#
# COMPACT_ATOMS: atom_id res chain seq x y z
N LYS A 1 1.52 14.10 14.62
CA LYS A 1 0.27 14.49 15.33
C LYS A 1 -0.90 14.27 14.37
N VAL A 2 -1.84 13.41 14.72
CA VAL A 2 -3.06 13.21 13.92
C VAL A 2 -3.98 14.42 14.00
N SER A 3 -4.84 14.62 12.99
CA SER A 3 -5.84 15.67 13.04
C SER A 3 -6.91 15.34 14.11
N LYS A 4 -7.59 16.36 14.65
CA LYS A 4 -8.68 16.15 15.63
C LYS A 4 -9.79 15.23 15.11
N ILE A 5 -10.07 15.25 13.80
CA ILE A 5 -11.05 14.36 13.16
C ILE A 5 -10.56 12.91 13.19
N GLN A 6 -9.29 12.66 12.88
CA GLN A 6 -8.70 11.31 12.95
C GLN A 6 -8.61 10.83 14.40
N GLU A 7 -8.20 11.68 15.34
CA GLU A 7 -8.18 11.37 16.77
C GLU A 7 -9.54 10.89 17.25
N SER A 8 -10.62 11.58 16.90
CA SER A 8 -11.98 11.17 17.28
C SER A 8 -12.40 9.83 16.70
N GLN A 9 -11.87 9.41 15.55
CA GLN A 9 -12.14 8.09 14.98
C GLN A 9 -11.56 6.93 15.81
N PHE A 10 -10.51 7.18 16.58
CA PHE A 10 -9.89 6.18 17.45
C PHE A 10 -10.41 6.22 18.89
N THR A 11 -10.60 7.42 19.42
CA THR A 11 -10.89 7.64 20.85
C THR A 11 -12.36 7.44 21.22
N THR A 12 -13.27 7.39 20.25
CA THR A 12 -14.71 7.25 20.47
C THR A 12 -15.22 5.80 20.42
N LEU A 13 -14.37 4.83 20.08
CA LEU A 13 -14.80 3.43 19.86
C LEU A 13 -15.24 2.70 21.13
N ARG A 14 -14.62 2.99 22.28
CA ARG A 14 -14.94 2.39 23.59
C ARG A 14 -14.85 0.86 23.66
N GLN A 15 -15.32 0.26 24.74
CA GLN A 15 -15.32 -1.17 25.05
C GLN A 15 -13.88 -1.73 25.13
N ASN A 16 -13.55 -2.70 24.28
CA ASN A 16 -12.24 -3.36 24.24
C ASN A 16 -11.21 -2.62 23.36
N ILE A 17 -11.52 -1.40 22.93
CA ILE A 17 -10.62 -0.57 22.11
C ILE A 17 -9.99 0.51 22.99
N THR A 18 -8.67 0.51 23.05
CA THR A 18 -7.90 1.54 23.76
C THR A 18 -7.04 2.29 22.75
N ALA A 19 -7.17 3.61 22.73
CA ALA A 19 -6.30 4.47 21.93
C ALA A 19 -5.11 4.91 22.78
N ILE A 20 -3.90 4.69 22.28
CA ILE A 20 -2.65 5.10 22.94
C ILE A 20 -2.02 6.18 22.07
N GLU A 21 -1.77 7.36 22.67
CA GLU A 21 -1.00 8.41 21.99
C GLU A 21 0.48 8.17 22.21
N VAL A 22 1.24 8.18 21.12
CA VAL A 22 2.72 8.05 21.11
C VAL A 22 3.31 9.41 20.74
N ASP A 23 4.25 9.90 21.56
CA ASP A 23 5.03 11.09 21.23
C ASP A 23 6.10 10.73 20.18
N GLY A 24 5.69 10.80 18.92
CA GLY A 24 6.50 10.38 17.77
C GLY A 24 5.74 10.51 16.45
N VAL A 25 6.27 9.89 15.42
CA VAL A 25 5.68 9.82 14.08
C VAL A 25 5.15 8.41 13.79
N PHE A 26 4.50 8.24 12.65
CA PHE A 26 3.93 6.95 12.25
C PHE A 26 4.97 5.82 12.21
N ASP A 27 6.18 6.12 11.79
CA ASP A 27 7.25 5.13 11.69
C ASP A 27 7.70 4.63 13.08
N ASP A 28 7.66 5.49 14.11
CA ASP A 28 7.92 5.10 15.50
C ASP A 28 6.84 4.13 16.00
N CYS A 29 5.58 4.42 15.71
CA CYS A 29 4.48 3.50 16.04
C CYS A 29 4.63 2.15 15.34
N GLN A 30 5.06 2.14 14.08
CA GLN A 30 5.35 0.89 13.36
C GLN A 30 6.51 0.13 13.97
N ALA A 31 7.57 0.82 14.38
CA ALA A 31 8.73 0.20 15.04
C ALA A 31 8.32 -0.48 16.35
N LEU A 32 7.52 0.20 17.18
CA LEU A 32 6.97 -0.37 18.42
C LEU A 32 6.18 -1.66 18.17
N VAL A 33 5.29 -1.64 17.17
CA VAL A 33 4.50 -2.84 16.80
C VAL A 33 5.39 -3.98 16.31
N LYS A 34 6.38 -3.69 15.47
CA LYS A 34 7.33 -4.71 14.98
C LYS A 34 8.13 -5.31 16.12
N ASN A 35 8.62 -4.49 17.06
CA ASN A 35 9.35 -4.95 18.24
C ASN A 35 8.47 -5.85 19.11
N ALA A 36 7.19 -5.49 19.34
CA ALA A 36 6.27 -6.31 20.08
C ALA A 36 6.05 -7.70 19.43
N PHE A 37 5.99 -7.78 18.09
CA PHE A 37 5.90 -9.06 17.39
C PHE A 37 7.16 -9.92 17.53
N MET A 38 8.33 -9.32 17.76
CA MET A 38 9.61 -10.02 17.94
C MET A 38 9.89 -10.35 19.41
N ASP A 39 9.10 -9.84 20.34
CA ASP A 39 9.25 -10.08 21.78
C ASP A 39 8.71 -11.48 22.14
N GLU A 40 9.62 -12.38 22.51
CA GLU A 40 9.29 -13.78 22.83
C GLU A 40 8.46 -13.88 24.09
N GLU A 41 8.75 -13.09 25.13
CA GLU A 41 8.01 -13.12 26.39
C GLU A 41 6.57 -12.67 26.17
N LEU A 42 6.37 -11.58 25.44
CA LEU A 42 5.03 -11.06 25.11
C LEU A 42 4.23 -12.08 24.29
N ASN A 43 4.85 -12.73 23.31
CA ASN A 43 4.20 -13.72 22.46
C ASN A 43 3.84 -15.04 23.20
N GLN A 44 4.50 -15.35 24.30
CA GLN A 44 4.12 -16.47 25.16
C GLN A 44 2.84 -16.18 25.96
N HIS A 45 2.59 -14.93 26.31
CA HIS A 45 1.46 -14.52 27.14
C HIS A 45 0.22 -14.13 26.33
N MET A 46 0.39 -13.65 25.08
CA MET A 46 -0.73 -13.22 24.25
C MET A 46 -0.50 -13.46 22.76
N LYS A 47 -1.60 -13.65 22.03
CA LYS A 47 -1.56 -13.76 20.56
C LYS A 47 -1.67 -12.37 19.93
N LEU A 48 -0.56 -11.86 19.44
CA LEU A 48 -0.52 -10.58 18.77
C LEU A 48 -1.01 -10.67 17.32
N THR A 49 -1.71 -9.65 16.88
CA THR A 49 -2.07 -9.46 15.47
C THR A 49 -2.06 -7.98 15.12
N SER A 50 -2.06 -7.65 13.85
CA SER A 50 -2.07 -6.27 13.38
C SER A 50 -3.11 -6.08 12.27
N ALA A 51 -3.85 -4.99 12.35
CA ALA A 51 -4.76 -4.54 11.28
C ALA A 51 -4.05 -3.73 10.19
N ASN A 52 -2.75 -3.51 10.32
CA ASN A 52 -1.92 -2.78 9.36
C ASN A 52 -1.48 -3.70 8.19
N SER A 53 -1.08 -3.10 7.07
CA SER A 53 -0.58 -3.80 5.87
C SER A 53 0.76 -4.53 6.07
N ILE A 54 1.44 -4.37 7.21
CA ILE A 54 2.55 -5.23 7.61
C ILE A 54 2.09 -6.68 7.83
N ASN A 55 0.84 -6.90 8.22
CA ASN A 55 0.23 -8.21 8.32
C ASN A 55 -0.22 -8.69 6.94
N VAL A 56 0.29 -9.86 6.50
CA VAL A 56 -0.05 -10.45 5.20
C VAL A 56 -1.55 -10.73 5.05
N ALA A 57 -2.23 -11.08 6.13
CA ALA A 57 -3.68 -11.32 6.13
C ALA A 57 -4.50 -10.04 5.89
N ARG A 58 -3.93 -8.87 6.16
CA ARG A 58 -4.52 -7.56 5.82
C ARG A 58 -4.09 -7.05 4.45
N PHE A 59 -2.91 -7.44 4.03
CA PHE A 59 -2.32 -7.02 2.76
C PHE A 59 -2.89 -7.79 1.56
N LEU A 60 -2.87 -9.12 1.58
CA LEU A 60 -3.30 -9.94 0.44
C LEU A 60 -4.75 -9.67 -0.02
N PRO A 61 -5.75 -9.51 0.86
CA PRO A 61 -7.11 -9.22 0.41
C PRO A 61 -7.25 -7.92 -0.39
N GLN A 62 -6.31 -6.98 -0.26
CA GLN A 62 -6.32 -5.77 -1.07
C GLN A 62 -6.10 -6.07 -2.57
N ALA A 63 -5.46 -7.19 -2.92
CA ALA A 63 -5.33 -7.62 -4.30
C ALA A 63 -6.69 -7.87 -4.96
N PHE A 64 -7.71 -8.27 -4.19
CA PHE A 64 -9.06 -8.54 -4.71
C PHE A 64 -9.73 -7.30 -5.29
N TYR A 65 -9.37 -6.09 -4.84
CA TYR A 65 -9.85 -4.85 -5.45
C TYR A 65 -9.48 -4.78 -6.93
N TYR A 66 -8.29 -5.20 -7.28
CA TYR A 66 -7.76 -5.18 -8.65
C TYR A 66 -8.42 -6.24 -9.52
N PHE A 67 -8.63 -7.45 -8.99
CA PHE A 67 -9.37 -8.49 -9.70
C PHE A 67 -10.82 -8.08 -9.95
N ASN A 68 -11.50 -7.52 -8.95
CA ASN A 68 -12.87 -7.04 -9.07
C ASN A 68 -12.95 -5.86 -10.05
N ALA A 69 -12.04 -4.89 -9.97
CA ALA A 69 -11.98 -3.76 -10.89
C ALA A 69 -11.77 -4.24 -12.34
N TYR A 70 -10.82 -5.15 -12.57
CA TYR A 70 -10.60 -5.72 -13.89
C TYR A 70 -11.83 -6.47 -14.42
N ALA A 71 -12.48 -7.29 -13.60
CA ALA A 71 -13.68 -8.02 -13.99
C ALA A 71 -14.82 -7.06 -14.40
N ARG A 72 -15.01 -5.96 -13.65
CA ARG A 72 -16.00 -4.92 -13.97
C ARG A 72 -15.66 -4.18 -15.27
N ILE A 73 -14.41 -3.78 -15.46
CA ILE A 73 -13.94 -3.13 -16.69
C ILE A 73 -14.15 -4.05 -17.88
N LYS A 74 -13.80 -5.34 -17.75
CA LYS A 74 -14.01 -6.35 -18.79
C LYS A 74 -15.49 -6.48 -19.15
N SER A 75 -16.38 -6.51 -18.16
CA SER A 75 -17.84 -6.54 -18.40
C SER A 75 -18.32 -5.30 -19.14
N ILE A 76 -17.88 -4.11 -18.71
CA ILE A 76 -18.25 -2.84 -19.39
C ILE A 76 -17.79 -2.85 -20.85
N ILE A 77 -16.52 -3.20 -21.10
CA ILE A 77 -15.95 -3.22 -22.46
C ILE A 77 -16.64 -4.27 -23.34
N SER A 78 -17.02 -5.42 -22.76
CA SER A 78 -17.73 -6.47 -23.50
C SER A 78 -19.07 -6.00 -24.05
N ASN A 79 -19.75 -5.10 -23.35
CA ASN A 79 -21.05 -4.55 -23.73
C ASN A 79 -20.95 -3.36 -24.71
N LEU A 80 -19.75 -2.85 -25.00
CA LEU A 80 -19.57 -1.78 -25.97
C LEU A 80 -19.78 -2.27 -27.40
N GLN A 81 -20.44 -1.46 -28.23
CA GLN A 81 -20.66 -1.73 -29.67
C GLN A 81 -19.42 -1.33 -30.49
N ILE A 82 -18.30 -2.01 -30.24
CA ILE A 82 -17.01 -1.81 -30.93
C ILE A 82 -16.43 -3.15 -31.37
N SER A 83 -15.47 -3.12 -32.30
CA SER A 83 -14.86 -4.34 -32.81
C SER A 83 -14.13 -5.15 -31.73
N PRO A 84 -14.02 -6.48 -31.88
CA PRO A 84 -13.29 -7.34 -30.93
C PRO A 84 -11.85 -6.88 -30.73
N THR A 85 -11.14 -6.51 -31.79
CA THR A 85 -9.77 -6.00 -31.75
C THR A 85 -9.66 -4.75 -30.87
N ARG A 86 -10.65 -3.85 -30.95
CA ARG A 86 -10.66 -2.63 -30.13
C ARG A 86 -10.96 -2.93 -28.67
N LYS A 87 -11.82 -3.91 -28.38
CA LYS A 87 -12.07 -4.41 -27.01
C LYS A 87 -10.79 -4.95 -26.39
N GLU A 88 -10.08 -5.79 -27.13
CA GLU A 88 -8.81 -6.36 -26.66
C GLU A 88 -7.77 -5.27 -26.43
N HIS A 89 -7.67 -4.29 -27.32
CA HIS A 89 -6.78 -3.14 -27.16
C HIS A 89 -7.04 -2.39 -25.86
N PHE A 90 -8.31 -2.11 -25.51
CA PHE A 90 -8.65 -1.45 -24.25
C PHE A 90 -8.24 -2.29 -23.05
N LEU A 91 -8.53 -3.59 -23.05
CA LEU A 91 -8.20 -4.49 -21.94
C LEU A 91 -6.69 -4.63 -21.70
N ARG A 92 -5.87 -4.56 -22.74
CA ARG A 92 -4.40 -4.62 -22.66
C ARG A 92 -3.76 -3.26 -22.32
N ASN A 93 -4.50 -2.17 -22.33
CA ASN A 93 -3.97 -0.82 -22.10
C ASN A 93 -4.50 -0.19 -20.81
N ILE A 94 -4.95 -0.97 -19.85
CA ILE A 94 -5.41 -0.48 -18.55
C ILE A 94 -4.21 0.02 -17.76
N VAL A 95 -4.26 1.26 -17.34
CA VAL A 95 -3.30 1.89 -16.41
C VAL A 95 -3.99 2.12 -15.07
N VAL A 96 -3.35 1.72 -13.99
CA VAL A 96 -3.88 1.86 -12.62
C VAL A 96 -3.09 2.94 -11.89
N CYS A 97 -3.78 4.00 -11.45
CA CYS A 97 -3.18 5.04 -10.62
C CYS A 97 -3.59 4.83 -9.15
N VAL A 98 -2.61 4.75 -8.26
CA VAL A 98 -2.83 4.44 -6.84
C VAL A 98 -2.16 5.51 -5.98
N PRO A 99 -2.93 6.26 -5.16
CA PRO A 99 -2.35 7.08 -4.11
C PRO A 99 -1.52 6.21 -3.15
N SER A 100 -0.26 6.54 -2.99
CA SER A 100 0.73 5.67 -2.35
C SER A 100 1.52 6.39 -1.27
N GLY A 101 1.25 6.05 0.00
CA GLY A 101 2.06 6.41 1.17
C GLY A 101 2.91 5.21 1.60
N ASN A 102 2.34 4.26 2.35
CA ASN A 102 3.04 3.06 2.81
C ASN A 102 3.09 1.92 1.76
N PHE A 103 2.62 2.14 0.55
CA PHE A 103 2.66 1.24 -0.61
C PHE A 103 1.90 -0.09 -0.46
N GLY A 104 1.12 -0.30 0.59
CA GLY A 104 0.36 -1.55 0.78
C GLY A 104 -0.60 -1.83 -0.37
N ASN A 105 -1.40 -0.85 -0.77
CA ASN A 105 -2.39 -1.01 -1.82
C ASN A 105 -1.75 -1.31 -3.19
N ILE A 106 -0.80 -0.47 -3.65
CA ILE A 106 -0.15 -0.67 -4.96
C ILE A 106 0.62 -1.99 -5.00
N THR A 107 1.29 -2.38 -3.91
CA THR A 107 1.99 -3.68 -3.81
C THR A 107 1.01 -4.84 -3.98
N ALA A 108 -0.18 -4.77 -3.37
CA ALA A 108 -1.23 -5.77 -3.58
C ALA A 108 -1.68 -5.83 -5.05
N GLY A 109 -1.75 -4.68 -5.74
CA GLY A 109 -2.00 -4.62 -7.18
C GLY A 109 -0.88 -5.28 -8.02
N LEU A 110 0.37 -5.07 -7.63
CA LEU A 110 1.53 -5.71 -8.28
C LEU A 110 1.53 -7.23 -8.06
N PHE A 111 1.08 -7.73 -6.90
CA PHE A 111 0.83 -9.16 -6.71
C PHE A 111 -0.24 -9.66 -7.68
N GLY A 112 -1.37 -8.95 -7.81
CA GLY A 112 -2.40 -9.27 -8.80
C GLY A 112 -1.87 -9.29 -10.23
N TYR A 113 -0.99 -8.37 -10.58
CA TYR A 113 -0.30 -8.36 -11.87
C TYR A 113 0.58 -9.60 -12.08
N LYS A 114 1.39 -9.96 -11.10
CA LYS A 114 2.21 -11.19 -11.15
C LYS A 114 1.37 -12.48 -11.17
N MET A 115 0.15 -12.42 -10.65
CA MET A 115 -0.84 -13.51 -10.74
C MET A 115 -1.59 -13.55 -12.08
N GLY A 116 -1.31 -12.62 -13.00
CA GLY A 116 -1.82 -12.63 -14.37
C GLY A 116 -2.85 -11.55 -14.73
N LEU A 117 -3.12 -10.56 -13.86
CA LEU A 117 -3.92 -9.40 -14.25
C LEU A 117 -3.19 -8.60 -15.34
N PRO A 118 -3.82 -8.35 -16.50
CA PRO A 118 -3.16 -7.77 -17.66
C PRO A 118 -3.14 -6.24 -17.61
N PHE A 119 -2.72 -5.65 -16.50
CA PHE A 119 -2.51 -4.20 -16.42
C PHE A 119 -1.24 -3.82 -17.17
N LYS A 120 -1.32 -2.76 -17.94
CA LYS A 120 -0.17 -2.26 -18.71
C LYS A 120 0.84 -1.56 -17.81
N ARG A 121 0.37 -0.79 -16.84
CA ARG A 121 1.23 0.04 -15.98
C ARG A 121 0.52 0.37 -14.68
N PHE A 122 1.32 0.56 -13.64
CA PHE A 122 0.92 1.19 -12.39
C PHE A 122 1.54 2.58 -12.28
N ILE A 123 0.79 3.51 -11.71
CA ILE A 123 1.27 4.85 -11.36
C ILE A 123 1.16 4.98 -9.84
N ALA A 124 2.30 5.09 -9.17
CA ALA A 124 2.34 5.42 -7.75
C ALA A 124 2.22 6.94 -7.59
N ALA A 125 1.06 7.42 -7.16
CA ALA A 125 0.86 8.85 -6.92
C ALA A 125 1.29 9.20 -5.50
N ASN A 126 2.43 9.89 -5.37
CA ASN A 126 2.97 10.37 -4.11
C ASN A 126 2.60 11.84 -3.87
N ASN A 127 2.54 12.23 -2.59
CA ASN A 127 2.56 13.63 -2.18
C ASN A 127 4.01 14.14 -2.06
N ALA A 128 4.26 15.16 -1.26
CA ALA A 128 5.61 15.69 -1.03
C ALA A 128 6.58 14.70 -0.35
N ASN A 129 6.08 13.52 0.08
CA ASN A 129 6.86 12.40 0.58
C ASN A 129 7.20 11.48 -0.60
N ASP A 130 8.21 11.83 -1.36
CA ASP A 130 8.51 11.32 -2.69
C ASP A 130 9.69 10.32 -2.72
N VAL A 131 9.99 9.66 -1.62
CA VAL A 131 11.11 8.71 -1.47
C VAL A 131 11.13 7.66 -2.57
N PHE A 132 9.95 7.15 -2.95
CA PHE A 132 9.85 6.15 -4.01
C PHE A 132 10.11 6.77 -5.39
N TYR A 133 9.64 7.98 -5.66
CA TYR A 133 9.96 8.68 -6.89
C TYR A 133 11.47 8.91 -7.04
N GLN A 134 12.15 9.32 -5.97
CA GLN A 134 13.59 9.45 -5.95
C GLN A 134 14.31 8.11 -6.22
N TYR A 135 13.79 7.02 -5.67
CA TYR A 135 14.29 5.68 -5.97
C TYR A 135 14.13 5.34 -7.47
N LEU A 136 12.99 5.62 -8.08
CA LEU A 136 12.78 5.36 -9.51
C LEU A 136 13.77 6.14 -10.39
N GLN A 137 14.16 7.36 -9.98
CA GLN A 137 15.11 8.18 -10.72
C GLN A 137 16.57 7.74 -10.54
N THR A 138 16.94 7.26 -9.36
CA THR A 138 18.34 7.07 -8.96
C THR A 138 18.76 5.63 -8.75
N GLY A 139 17.82 4.71 -8.58
CA GLY A 139 18.06 3.34 -8.16
C GLY A 139 18.46 3.20 -6.67
N MET A 140 18.57 4.33 -5.95
CA MET A 140 18.97 4.33 -4.54
C MET A 140 17.78 4.62 -3.65
N TYR A 141 17.46 3.68 -2.76
CA TYR A 141 16.43 3.88 -1.75
C TYR A 141 17.02 4.57 -0.52
N LYS A 142 16.50 5.76 -0.22
CA LYS A 142 16.94 6.55 0.93
C LYS A 142 15.73 7.06 1.70
N PRO A 143 15.36 6.43 2.83
CA PRO A 143 14.32 6.93 3.72
C PRO A 143 14.59 8.36 4.17
N MET A 144 13.51 9.14 4.33
CA MET A 144 13.57 10.54 4.76
C MET A 144 12.51 10.79 5.83
N PRO A 145 12.70 11.76 6.73
CA PRO A 145 11.63 12.19 7.63
C PRO A 145 10.37 12.58 6.86
N SER A 146 9.21 12.14 7.31
CA SER A 146 7.94 12.46 6.68
C SER A 146 7.62 13.96 6.77
N LYS A 147 7.11 14.52 5.67
CA LYS A 147 6.64 15.91 5.57
C LYS A 147 5.12 15.92 5.71
N GLN A 148 4.61 16.82 6.54
CA GLN A 148 3.17 16.97 6.72
C GLN A 148 2.51 17.58 5.48
N THR A 149 1.43 16.94 4.99
CA THR A 149 0.63 17.38 3.84
C THR A 149 -0.86 17.35 4.14
N LEU A 150 -1.68 17.88 3.23
CA LEU A 150 -3.14 17.75 3.32
C LEU A 150 -3.61 16.28 3.21
N ALA A 151 -2.88 15.46 2.49
CA ALA A 151 -3.12 14.02 2.36
C ALA A 151 -2.35 13.24 3.43
N ASN A 152 -2.53 13.59 4.69
CA ASN A 152 -1.71 13.14 5.82
C ASN A 152 -1.64 11.61 5.98
N ALA A 153 -2.66 10.87 5.54
CA ALA A 153 -2.62 9.41 5.54
C ALA A 153 -1.55 8.82 4.59
N MET A 154 -1.00 9.65 3.69
CA MET A 154 0.06 9.30 2.75
C MET A 154 1.42 9.90 3.15
N ASP A 155 1.51 10.54 4.33
CA ASP A 155 2.76 11.14 4.84
C ASP A 155 3.66 10.05 5.43
N VAL A 156 4.39 9.36 4.55
CA VAL A 156 5.27 8.25 4.90
C VAL A 156 6.65 8.50 4.30
N GLY A 157 7.65 8.59 5.15
CA GLY A 157 9.05 8.81 4.78
C GLY A 157 9.84 7.50 4.59
N ASP A 158 9.35 6.39 5.14
CA ASP A 158 9.92 5.04 4.98
C ASP A 158 8.81 4.01 4.75
N PRO A 159 8.32 3.86 3.50
CA PRO A 159 7.24 2.95 3.17
C PRO A 159 7.61 1.49 3.40
N SER A 160 7.08 0.88 4.45
CA SER A 160 7.41 -0.49 4.89
C SER A 160 7.09 -1.58 3.84
N ASN A 161 6.14 -1.33 2.93
CA ASN A 161 5.83 -2.28 1.85
C ASN A 161 6.78 -2.18 0.66
N PHE A 162 7.71 -1.23 0.64
CA PHE A 162 8.72 -1.14 -0.42
C PHE A 162 9.61 -2.39 -0.46
N ALA A 163 9.96 -2.94 0.71
CA ALA A 163 10.71 -4.20 0.78
C ALA A 163 10.01 -5.36 0.02
N ARG A 164 8.67 -5.40 0.04
CA ARG A 164 7.90 -6.40 -0.72
C ARG A 164 7.96 -6.18 -2.23
N ILE A 165 8.02 -4.91 -2.67
CA ILE A 165 8.20 -4.58 -4.09
C ILE A 165 9.58 -5.03 -4.54
N LEU A 166 10.61 -4.74 -3.76
CA LEU A 166 11.98 -5.19 -4.05
C LEU A 166 12.06 -6.70 -4.16
N ASP A 167 11.49 -7.44 -3.22
CA ASP A 167 11.46 -8.90 -3.23
C ASP A 167 10.71 -9.44 -4.47
N LEU A 168 9.53 -8.90 -4.76
CA LEU A 168 8.68 -9.29 -5.90
C LEU A 168 9.41 -9.15 -7.25
N TYR A 169 10.30 -8.19 -7.37
CA TYR A 169 11.10 -7.90 -8.56
C TYR A 169 12.58 -8.27 -8.40
N LYS A 170 12.91 -9.09 -7.38
CA LYS A 170 14.28 -9.59 -7.12
C LYS A 170 15.33 -8.45 -7.09
N ASN A 171 14.97 -7.33 -6.49
CA ASN A 171 15.77 -6.10 -6.41
C ASN A 171 16.16 -5.50 -7.78
N SER A 172 15.45 -5.84 -8.85
CA SER A 172 15.71 -5.25 -10.18
C SER A 172 15.06 -3.88 -10.30
N HIS A 173 15.85 -2.83 -10.23
CA HIS A 173 15.39 -1.45 -10.45
C HIS A 173 14.74 -1.27 -11.83
N GLU A 174 15.33 -1.83 -12.86
CA GLU A 174 14.83 -1.77 -14.25
C GLU A 174 13.41 -2.35 -14.40
N GLN A 175 13.11 -3.44 -13.67
CA GLN A 175 11.77 -4.04 -13.72
C GLN A 175 10.73 -3.27 -12.89
N ILE A 176 11.16 -2.45 -11.93
CA ILE A 176 10.29 -1.64 -11.08
C ILE A 176 9.95 -0.31 -11.76
N THR A 177 10.87 0.23 -12.55
CA THR A 177 10.72 1.49 -13.31
C THR A 177 9.90 1.29 -14.58
#